data_8c4a3b89f7a849fcb5d9e97792870d4a
#
_entry.id   8c4a3b89f7a849fcb5d9e97792870d4a
#
_cell.length_a   1.000
_cell.length_b   1.000
_cell.length_c   1.000
_cell.angle_alpha   90.00
_cell.angle_beta   90.00
_cell.angle_gamma   90.00
#
_symmetry.space_group_name_H-M   'P 1'
#
loop_
_entity.id
_entity.type
_entity.pdbx_description
1 polymer ?
#
loop_
_entity_poly.entity_id
_entity_poly.type
_entity_poly.pdbx_seq_one_letter_code
_entity_poly.pdbx_strand_id
1 'polypeptide(L)'
;DGVRLTVLHPGEAPPAGEPVLLRGSASNARTCVLRIATDHGVAALLAGDIERAQEQALVRSGAPLAADVLVVPHHGSKTSSSDAFLDAVQPALALVQSGYRNRFGHPAAPVVQRYRDRGITLVASPACGAASWSSQDGQLRCERERSKRYWHHRVVGDGAEGDEGQ
;
A
#
# COMPACT_ATOMS: atom_id res chain seq x y z
N ASP A 1 10.69 24.23 0.09
CA ASP A 1 10.51 23.24 1.16
C ASP A 1 10.81 21.80 0.72
N GLY A 2 11.31 21.58 -0.50
CA GLY A 2 11.91 20.32 -0.93
C GLY A 2 10.96 19.11 -1.03
N VAL A 3 9.64 19.30 -1.11
CA VAL A 3 8.66 18.22 -1.27
C VAL A 3 7.77 18.48 -2.47
N ARG A 4 7.69 17.49 -3.36
CA ARG A 4 6.83 17.50 -4.54
C ARG A 4 5.65 16.54 -4.38
N LEU A 5 4.45 17.02 -4.61
CA LEU A 5 3.21 16.25 -4.65
C LEU A 5 2.78 16.10 -6.11
N THR A 6 2.61 14.87 -6.57
CA THR A 6 2.19 14.58 -7.95
C THR A 6 1.00 13.64 -7.94
N VAL A 7 -0.13 14.10 -8.48
CA VAL A 7 -1.31 13.24 -8.69
C VAL A 7 -1.08 12.43 -9.97
N LEU A 8 -1.05 11.10 -9.85
CA LEU A 8 -0.82 10.17 -10.95
C LEU A 8 -2.12 9.59 -11.51
N HIS A 9 -3.18 9.58 -10.70
CA HIS A 9 -4.50 9.10 -11.09
C HIS A 9 -5.58 9.86 -10.27
N PRO A 10 -6.76 10.15 -10.86
CA PRO A 10 -7.02 10.03 -12.27
C PRO A 10 -6.09 10.96 -13.07
N GLY A 11 -5.69 10.52 -14.26
CA GLY A 11 -4.99 11.39 -15.20
C GLY A 11 -5.85 12.57 -15.65
N GLU A 12 -5.34 13.37 -16.58
CA GLU A 12 -6.14 14.44 -17.19
C GLU A 12 -7.46 13.86 -17.70
N ALA A 13 -8.55 14.61 -17.48
CA ALA A 13 -9.86 14.20 -17.95
C ALA A 13 -9.79 13.98 -19.47
N PRO A 14 -10.37 12.88 -20.01
CA PRO A 14 -10.43 12.68 -21.44
C PRO A 14 -11.11 13.88 -22.09
N PRO A 15 -10.80 14.18 -23.38
CA PRO A 15 -11.46 15.24 -24.11
C PRO A 15 -12.98 15.12 -24.00
N ALA A 16 -13.66 16.26 -23.94
CA ALA A 16 -15.11 16.30 -23.82
C ALA A 16 -15.76 15.47 -24.94
N GLY A 17 -16.49 14.41 -24.57
CA GLY A 17 -17.16 13.52 -25.50
C GLY A 17 -16.62 12.08 -25.56
N GLU A 18 -15.45 11.80 -24.99
CA GLU A 18 -14.98 10.42 -24.87
C GLU A 18 -15.55 9.73 -23.62
N PRO A 19 -16.10 8.50 -23.76
CA PRO A 19 -16.57 7.77 -22.59
C PRO A 19 -15.39 7.36 -21.71
N VAL A 20 -15.40 7.78 -20.44
CA VAL A 20 -14.47 7.29 -19.44
C VAL A 20 -14.76 5.81 -19.20
N LEU A 21 -13.95 4.93 -19.79
CA LEU A 21 -14.06 3.48 -19.58
C LEU A 21 -13.60 3.13 -18.16
N LEU A 22 -14.50 3.29 -17.20
CA LEU A 22 -14.31 2.88 -15.81
C LEU A 22 -14.52 1.36 -15.71
N ARG A 23 -13.45 0.59 -15.88
CA ARG A 23 -13.46 -0.85 -15.56
C ARG A 23 -13.17 -1.01 -14.08
N GLY A 24 -14.00 -1.76 -13.37
CA GLY A 24 -13.95 -1.97 -11.92
C GLY A 24 -15.12 -1.32 -11.19
N SER A 25 -15.08 -1.30 -9.85
CA SER A 25 -16.04 -0.50 -9.07
C SER A 25 -15.91 0.98 -9.48
N ALA A 26 -17.01 1.60 -9.88
CA ALA A 26 -16.98 2.97 -10.40
C ALA A 26 -16.39 3.99 -9.40
N SER A 27 -16.45 3.71 -8.07
CA SER A 27 -15.84 4.51 -7.03
C SER A 27 -14.32 4.31 -6.97
N ASN A 28 -13.85 3.04 -6.97
CA ASN A 28 -12.43 2.71 -6.89
C ASN A 28 -11.67 3.17 -8.14
N ALA A 29 -12.30 3.12 -9.31
CA ALA A 29 -11.72 3.62 -10.55
C ALA A 29 -11.43 5.13 -10.57
N ARG A 30 -11.98 5.90 -9.62
CA ARG A 30 -11.76 7.34 -9.47
C ARG A 30 -10.88 7.72 -8.29
N THR A 31 -10.34 6.74 -7.59
CA THR A 31 -9.45 6.97 -6.45
C THR A 31 -8.20 7.72 -6.87
N CYS A 32 -7.81 8.74 -6.11
CA CYS A 32 -6.56 9.44 -6.34
C CYS A 32 -5.36 8.57 -5.99
N VAL A 33 -4.37 8.57 -6.89
CA VAL A 33 -3.02 8.06 -6.61
C VAL A 33 -2.09 9.25 -6.50
N LEU A 34 -1.44 9.38 -5.35
CA LEU A 34 -0.57 10.50 -5.03
C LEU A 34 0.86 10.00 -4.78
N ARG A 35 1.80 10.57 -5.50
CA ARG A 35 3.23 10.39 -5.23
C ARG A 35 3.75 11.61 -4.50
N ILE A 36 4.40 11.40 -3.37
CA ILE A 36 5.07 12.40 -2.55
C ILE A 36 6.57 12.13 -2.65
N ALA A 37 7.35 13.08 -3.11
CA ALA A 37 8.79 12.92 -3.27
C ALA A 37 9.56 14.10 -2.68
N THR A 38 10.67 13.80 -2.04
CA THR A 38 11.63 14.82 -1.58
C THR A 38 12.62 15.19 -2.68
N ASP A 39 13.29 16.32 -2.56
CA ASP A 39 14.36 16.72 -3.49
C ASP A 39 15.57 15.78 -3.44
N HIS A 40 15.69 14.96 -2.38
CA HIS A 40 16.73 13.93 -2.23
C HIS A 40 16.35 12.58 -2.86
N GLY A 41 15.23 12.50 -3.56
CA GLY A 41 14.79 11.31 -4.29
C GLY A 41 13.97 10.31 -3.47
N VAL A 42 13.82 10.49 -2.17
CA VAL A 42 12.99 9.61 -1.33
C VAL A 42 11.52 9.86 -1.61
N ALA A 43 10.75 8.78 -1.83
CA ALA A 43 9.35 8.91 -2.23
C ALA A 43 8.40 7.95 -1.49
N ALA A 44 7.16 8.39 -1.36
CA ALA A 44 6.04 7.57 -0.93
C ALA A 44 4.93 7.58 -2.00
N LEU A 45 4.30 6.43 -2.24
CA LEU A 45 3.16 6.29 -3.13
C LEU A 45 1.90 5.91 -2.34
N LEU A 46 0.89 6.76 -2.39
CA LEU A 46 -0.42 6.54 -1.81
C LEU A 46 -1.35 6.08 -2.94
N ALA A 47 -1.63 4.78 -3.00
CA ALA A 47 -2.33 4.19 -4.13
C ALA A 47 -3.87 4.23 -4.00
N GLY A 48 -4.40 4.51 -2.79
CA GLY A 48 -5.84 4.48 -2.54
C GLY A 48 -6.45 3.11 -2.86
N ASP A 49 -7.64 3.10 -3.43
CA ASP A 49 -8.38 1.85 -3.71
C ASP A 49 -8.30 1.44 -5.19
N ILE A 50 -7.23 1.80 -5.89
CA ILE A 50 -7.05 1.35 -7.27
C ILE A 50 -7.00 -0.18 -7.35
N GLU A 51 -7.50 -0.69 -8.47
CA GLU A 51 -7.50 -2.10 -8.80
C GLU A 51 -6.60 -2.38 -10.01
N ARG A 52 -6.45 -3.64 -10.38
CA ARG A 52 -5.55 -4.07 -11.45
C ARG A 52 -5.68 -3.28 -12.75
N ALA A 53 -6.88 -2.83 -13.12
CA ALA A 53 -7.08 -2.07 -14.34
C ALA A 53 -6.38 -0.70 -14.29
N GLN A 54 -6.48 0.00 -13.16
CA GLN A 54 -5.84 1.30 -12.94
C GLN A 54 -4.33 1.13 -12.78
N GLU A 55 -3.88 0.11 -12.03
CA GLU A 55 -2.47 -0.25 -11.91
C GLU A 55 -1.83 -0.46 -13.29
N GLN A 56 -2.47 -1.26 -14.16
CA GLN A 56 -1.99 -1.50 -15.51
C GLN A 56 -1.99 -0.22 -16.37
N ALA A 57 -2.97 0.66 -16.19
CA ALA A 57 -3.01 1.93 -16.90
C ALA A 57 -1.83 2.82 -16.49
N LEU A 58 -1.54 2.91 -15.18
CA LEU A 58 -0.40 3.66 -14.64
C LEU A 58 0.94 3.11 -15.14
N VAL A 59 1.12 1.79 -15.13
CA VAL A 59 2.34 1.15 -15.66
C VAL A 59 2.51 1.44 -17.14
N ARG A 60 1.44 1.28 -17.95
CA ARG A 60 1.51 1.53 -19.41
C ARG A 60 1.74 2.98 -19.77
N SER A 61 1.28 3.92 -18.95
CA SER A 61 1.50 5.36 -19.21
C SER A 61 2.93 5.81 -18.93
N GLY A 62 3.77 4.96 -18.34
CA GLY A 62 5.11 5.33 -17.90
C GLY A 62 5.12 6.31 -16.73
N ALA A 63 4.03 6.34 -15.93
CA ALA A 63 3.96 7.19 -14.75
C ALA A 63 5.14 6.93 -13.79
N PRO A 64 5.68 7.94 -13.12
CA PRO A 64 6.79 7.79 -12.19
C PRO A 64 6.33 7.11 -10.90
N LEU A 65 6.22 5.77 -10.91
CA LEU A 65 5.67 4.96 -9.83
C LEU A 65 6.69 4.63 -8.74
N ALA A 66 7.99 4.63 -9.04
CA ALA A 66 9.05 4.25 -8.11
C ALA A 66 8.95 5.02 -6.78
N ALA A 67 8.92 4.26 -5.66
CA ALA A 67 8.77 4.83 -4.32
C ALA A 67 9.34 3.89 -3.25
N ASP A 68 9.93 4.45 -2.20
CA ASP A 68 10.50 3.70 -1.07
C ASP A 68 9.40 3.09 -0.19
N VAL A 69 8.29 3.81 -0.06
CA VAL A 69 7.12 3.39 0.72
C VAL A 69 5.87 3.35 -0.15
N LEU A 70 5.14 2.24 -0.07
CA LEU A 70 3.84 2.08 -0.71
C LEU A 70 2.74 1.94 0.34
N VAL A 71 1.73 2.81 0.30
CA VAL A 71 0.45 2.53 0.94
C VAL A 71 -0.30 1.57 0.02
N VAL A 72 -0.52 0.34 0.50
CA VAL A 72 -1.01 -0.79 -0.30
C VAL A 72 -2.38 -0.49 -0.89
N PRO A 73 -2.56 -0.66 -2.21
CA PRO A 73 -3.83 -0.38 -2.86
C PRO A 73 -4.94 -1.31 -2.35
N HIS A 74 -6.13 -0.75 -2.21
CA HIS A 74 -7.37 -1.44 -1.87
C HIS A 74 -7.24 -2.38 -0.67
N HIS A 75 -6.54 -1.92 0.36
CA HIS A 75 -6.31 -2.66 1.61
C HIS A 75 -5.66 -4.05 1.44
N GLY A 76 -5.03 -4.31 0.32
CA GLY A 76 -4.50 -5.63 -0.04
C GLY A 76 -5.57 -6.61 -0.55
N SER A 77 -6.59 -6.10 -1.24
CA SER A 77 -7.59 -6.92 -1.95
C SER A 77 -6.94 -7.80 -3.02
N LYS A 78 -7.54 -8.97 -3.31
CA LYS A 78 -7.12 -9.86 -4.41
C LYS A 78 -7.11 -9.17 -5.78
N THR A 79 -7.88 -8.09 -5.94
CA THR A 79 -8.02 -7.34 -7.19
C THR A 79 -6.92 -6.29 -7.40
N SER A 80 -6.03 -6.10 -6.41
CA SER A 80 -4.97 -5.10 -6.42
C SER A 80 -3.57 -5.69 -6.25
N SER A 81 -2.55 -4.84 -6.20
CA SER A 81 -1.13 -5.20 -6.01
C SER A 81 -0.66 -6.22 -7.04
N SER A 82 -0.90 -5.94 -8.33
CA SER A 82 -0.45 -6.80 -9.43
C SER A 82 1.08 -6.84 -9.52
N ASP A 83 1.61 -7.94 -10.05
CA ASP A 83 3.06 -8.13 -10.19
C ASP A 83 3.71 -6.97 -10.97
N ALA A 84 3.15 -6.60 -12.10
CA ALA A 84 3.66 -5.49 -12.92
C ALA A 84 3.66 -4.14 -12.17
N PHE A 85 2.66 -3.91 -11.31
CA PHE A 85 2.60 -2.70 -10.50
C PHE A 85 3.68 -2.71 -9.42
N LEU A 86 3.84 -3.82 -8.68
CA LEU A 86 4.87 -3.95 -7.66
C LEU A 86 6.29 -3.87 -8.26
N ASP A 87 6.48 -4.45 -9.45
CA ASP A 87 7.76 -4.37 -10.17
C ASP A 87 8.08 -2.95 -10.67
N ALA A 88 7.06 -2.11 -10.90
CA ALA A 88 7.22 -0.71 -11.27
C ALA A 88 7.43 0.21 -10.06
N VAL A 89 6.81 -0.10 -8.91
CA VAL A 89 6.95 0.70 -7.68
C VAL A 89 8.24 0.37 -6.93
N GLN A 90 8.58 -0.91 -6.80
CA GLN A 90 9.75 -1.45 -6.10
C GLN A 90 9.94 -0.91 -4.68
N PRO A 91 8.91 -0.92 -3.82
CA PRO A 91 9.03 -0.34 -2.50
C PRO A 91 9.83 -1.24 -1.56
N ALA A 92 10.61 -0.66 -0.65
CA ALA A 92 11.23 -1.40 0.44
C ALA A 92 10.22 -1.70 1.57
N LEU A 93 9.25 -0.79 1.75
CA LEU A 93 8.22 -0.85 2.79
C LEU A 93 6.83 -0.71 2.20
N ALA A 94 5.91 -1.58 2.61
CA ALA A 94 4.49 -1.50 2.24
C ALA A 94 3.61 -1.44 3.50
N LEU A 95 2.72 -0.45 3.56
CA LEU A 95 1.82 -0.21 4.68
C LEU A 95 0.40 -0.61 4.30
N VAL A 96 -0.15 -1.61 4.99
CA VAL A 96 -1.54 -2.07 4.78
C VAL A 96 -2.45 -1.47 5.83
N GLN A 97 -3.43 -0.72 5.38
CA GLN A 97 -4.52 -0.24 6.23
C GLN A 97 -5.67 -1.24 6.18
N SER A 98 -5.83 -2.05 7.22
CA SER A 98 -6.91 -3.03 7.32
C SER A 98 -7.43 -3.10 8.75
N GLY A 99 -8.69 -3.54 8.91
CA GLY A 99 -9.25 -3.78 10.24
C GLY A 99 -8.76 -5.09 10.83
N TYR A 100 -8.63 -5.15 12.16
CA TYR A 100 -8.38 -6.41 12.84
C TYR A 100 -9.54 -7.38 12.58
N ARG A 101 -9.21 -8.60 12.12
CA ARG A 101 -10.22 -9.64 11.79
C ARG A 101 -11.33 -9.12 10.85
N ASN A 102 -10.96 -8.27 9.88
CA ASN A 102 -11.95 -7.72 8.96
C ASN A 102 -12.64 -8.82 8.15
N ARG A 103 -13.93 -8.63 7.89
CA ARG A 103 -14.79 -9.62 7.20
C ARG A 103 -14.36 -9.93 5.76
N PHE A 104 -13.53 -9.07 5.17
CA PHE A 104 -13.06 -9.23 3.78
C PHE A 104 -11.80 -10.10 3.67
N GLY A 105 -11.17 -10.42 4.81
CA GLY A 105 -9.92 -11.17 4.85
C GLY A 105 -8.76 -10.41 4.23
N HIS A 106 -8.74 -9.08 4.39
CA HIS A 106 -7.64 -8.22 3.89
C HIS A 106 -6.54 -8.05 4.96
N PRO A 107 -5.26 -7.99 4.55
CA PRO A 107 -4.76 -8.27 3.20
C PRO A 107 -4.95 -9.75 2.82
N ALA A 108 -5.30 -10.00 1.56
CA ALA A 108 -5.52 -11.35 1.06
C ALA A 108 -4.19 -12.13 0.99
N ALA A 109 -4.19 -13.41 1.37
CA ALA A 109 -2.97 -14.23 1.40
C ALA A 109 -2.16 -14.22 0.08
N PRO A 110 -2.75 -14.32 -1.12
CA PRO A 110 -1.98 -14.21 -2.36
C PRO A 110 -1.32 -12.85 -2.57
N VAL A 111 -1.90 -11.77 -2.01
CA VAL A 111 -1.30 -10.43 -2.07
C VAL A 111 -0.12 -10.35 -1.11
N VAL A 112 -0.29 -10.81 0.13
CA VAL A 112 0.83 -10.90 1.10
C VAL A 112 2.01 -11.67 0.51
N GLN A 113 1.73 -12.79 -0.19
CA GLN A 113 2.77 -13.59 -0.80
C GLN A 113 3.56 -12.83 -1.88
N ARG A 114 2.89 -12.04 -2.74
CA ARG A 114 3.58 -11.21 -3.75
C ARG A 114 4.58 -10.22 -3.14
N TYR A 115 4.25 -9.63 -1.99
CA TYR A 115 5.17 -8.74 -1.26
C TYR A 115 6.35 -9.53 -0.67
N ARG A 116 6.07 -10.69 -0.07
CA ARG A 116 7.12 -11.57 0.49
C ARG A 116 8.10 -12.05 -0.57
N ASP A 117 7.60 -12.50 -1.72
CA ASP A 117 8.42 -13.00 -2.84
C ASP A 117 9.39 -11.95 -3.37
N ARG A 118 9.08 -10.65 -3.15
CA ARG A 118 9.92 -9.52 -3.53
C ARG A 118 10.80 -8.98 -2.40
N GLY A 119 10.76 -9.60 -1.23
CA GLY A 119 11.48 -9.12 -0.04
C GLY A 119 10.96 -7.78 0.49
N ILE A 120 9.75 -7.37 0.12
CA ILE A 120 9.13 -6.12 0.58
C ILE A 120 8.63 -6.29 2.02
N THR A 121 9.05 -5.42 2.92
CA THR A 121 8.56 -5.40 4.30
C THR A 121 7.10 -4.97 4.32
N LEU A 122 6.19 -5.87 4.72
CA LEU A 122 4.76 -5.59 4.79
C LEU A 122 4.32 -5.37 6.23
N VAL A 123 3.78 -4.20 6.54
CA VAL A 123 3.31 -3.82 7.87
C VAL A 123 1.82 -3.47 7.85
N ALA A 124 1.05 -4.17 8.67
CA ALA A 124 -0.40 -3.99 8.73
C ALA A 124 -0.85 -3.23 9.98
N SER A 125 -1.82 -2.35 9.83
CA SER A 125 -2.36 -1.52 10.91
C SER A 125 -2.86 -2.30 12.13
N PRO A 126 -3.41 -3.54 12.04
CA PRO A 126 -3.76 -4.31 13.23
C PRO A 126 -2.58 -4.60 14.16
N ALA A 127 -1.39 -4.82 13.60
CA ALA A 127 -0.18 -5.07 14.37
C ALA A 127 0.51 -3.78 14.80
N CYS A 128 0.66 -2.82 13.91
CA CYS A 128 1.41 -1.58 14.10
C CYS A 128 0.61 -0.50 14.87
N GLY A 129 -0.72 -0.46 14.68
CA GLY A 129 -1.54 0.70 15.05
C GLY A 129 -1.32 1.82 14.03
N ALA A 130 -1.13 3.05 14.50
CA ALA A 130 -0.66 4.12 13.65
C ALA A 130 0.80 3.88 13.27
N ALA A 131 1.08 3.97 11.97
CA ALA A 131 2.41 3.88 11.41
C ALA A 131 2.92 5.29 11.07
N SER A 132 4.10 5.64 11.57
CA SER A 132 4.80 6.86 11.20
C SER A 132 6.11 6.48 10.53
N TRP A 133 6.33 6.99 9.32
CA TRP A 133 7.58 6.80 8.59
C TRP A 133 8.20 8.16 8.27
N SER A 134 9.52 8.26 8.39
CA SER A 134 10.27 9.48 8.15
C SER A 134 11.22 9.32 6.97
N SER A 135 11.14 10.23 6.00
CA SER A 135 12.06 10.27 4.85
C SER A 135 13.48 10.69 5.22
N GLN A 136 13.70 11.20 6.43
CA GLN A 136 15.03 11.65 6.88
C GLN A 136 15.91 10.48 7.35
N ASP A 137 15.32 9.51 8.05
CA ASP A 137 16.03 8.37 8.63
C ASP A 137 15.56 7.01 8.10
N GLY A 138 14.55 6.99 7.24
CA GLY A 138 13.94 5.77 6.70
C GLY A 138 13.23 4.91 7.74
N GLN A 139 13.08 5.40 8.98
CA GLN A 139 12.55 4.59 10.06
C GLN A 139 11.03 4.56 10.09
N LEU A 140 10.51 3.35 10.25
CA LEU A 140 9.12 3.09 10.59
C LEU A 140 8.97 3.01 12.10
N ARG A 141 7.95 3.67 12.63
CA ARG A 141 7.56 3.63 14.06
C ARG A 141 6.10 3.21 14.17
N CYS A 142 5.86 2.17 14.96
CA CYS A 142 4.52 1.63 15.23
C CYS A 142 4.02 2.12 16.60
N GLU A 143 2.85 2.73 16.64
CA GLU A 143 2.30 3.27 17.89
C GLU A 143 2.01 2.17 18.91
N ARG A 144 1.60 0.96 18.49
CA ARG A 144 1.38 -0.16 19.40
C ARG A 144 2.65 -0.66 20.11
N GLU A 145 3.81 -0.43 19.52
CA GLU A 145 5.10 -0.77 20.16
C GLU A 145 5.51 0.31 21.16
N ARG A 146 5.24 1.58 20.84
CA ARG A 146 5.61 2.73 21.67
C ARG A 146 4.69 2.93 22.87
N SER A 147 3.38 2.69 22.67
CA SER A 147 2.35 2.95 23.67
C SER A 147 1.56 1.67 23.96
N LYS A 148 2.24 0.66 24.52
CA LYS A 148 1.58 -0.60 24.92
C LYS A 148 0.55 -0.33 26.01
N ARG A 149 -0.70 -0.78 25.78
CA ARG A 149 -1.81 -0.67 26.71
C ARG A 149 -2.39 -2.04 27.02
N TYR A 150 -2.90 -2.26 28.24
CA TYR A 150 -3.44 -3.55 28.67
C TYR A 150 -4.67 -4.02 27.86
N TRP A 151 -5.39 -3.09 27.25
CA TRP A 151 -6.55 -3.40 26.38
C TRP A 151 -6.18 -3.66 24.91
N HIS A 152 -4.91 -3.53 24.54
CA HIS A 152 -4.50 -3.89 23.19
C HIS A 152 -4.57 -5.41 23.04
N HIS A 153 -5.31 -5.90 22.04
CA HIS A 153 -5.27 -7.31 21.69
C HIS A 153 -3.85 -7.70 21.26
N ARG A 154 -3.46 -8.92 21.58
CA ARG A 154 -2.21 -9.48 21.04
C ARG A 154 -2.49 -9.95 19.61
N VAL A 155 -1.78 -9.41 18.64
CA VAL A 155 -1.73 -9.99 17.31
C VAL A 155 -0.75 -11.14 17.41
N VAL A 156 -1.25 -12.38 17.29
CA VAL A 156 -0.40 -13.57 17.21
C VAL A 156 0.28 -13.45 15.83
N GLY A 157 1.58 -13.23 15.82
CA GLY A 157 2.38 -13.25 14.59
C GLY A 157 2.40 -14.67 14.02
N ASP A 158 2.39 -14.81 12.72
CA ASP A 158 2.56 -16.08 11.98
C ASP A 158 3.99 -16.63 12.18
N GLY A 159 4.38 -16.96 13.41
CA GLY A 159 5.75 -17.37 13.74
C GLY A 159 5.94 -18.01 15.10
N ALA A 160 4.88 -18.52 15.72
CA ALA A 160 5.03 -19.39 16.89
C ALA A 160 4.50 -20.77 16.54
N GLU A 161 5.29 -21.56 15.81
CA GLU A 161 5.23 -23.01 15.89
C GLU A 161 5.67 -23.43 17.31
N GLY A 162 4.80 -24.13 17.99
CA GLY A 162 5.03 -25.19 18.95
C GLY A 162 6.08 -24.97 20.03
N ASP A 163 5.67 -24.68 21.23
CA ASP A 163 6.18 -25.38 22.41
C ASP A 163 5.00 -26.09 23.10
N GLU A 164 4.64 -27.24 22.57
CA GLU A 164 3.97 -28.29 23.32
C GLU A 164 5.05 -28.99 24.13
N GLY A 165 5.24 -28.57 25.36
CA GLY A 165 6.18 -29.11 26.31
C GLY A 165 5.52 -29.41 27.65
N GLN A 166 5.04 -30.67 27.82
CA GLN A 166 4.93 -31.48 29.05
C GLN A 166 4.16 -30.86 30.24
#